data_e9bfd8dcec30cec495dfd2090c015883
#
_entry.id   e9bfd8dcec30cec495dfd2090c015883
#
_cell.length_a   1.000
_cell.length_b   1.000
_cell.length_c   1.000
_cell.angle_alpha   90.00
_cell.angle_beta   90.00
_cell.angle_gamma   90.00
#
_symmetry.space_group_name_H-M   'P 1'
#
loop_
_entity.id
_entity.type
_entity.pdbx_description
1 polymer ?
#
loop_
_entity_poly.entity_id
_entity_poly.type
_entity_poly.pdbx_seq_one_letter_code
_entity_poly.pdbx_strand_id
1 'polypeptide(L)'
;MEHTTLKVLKDKARDLQPLVRVGKNGFTPAVMEEIKKQVKKNHLVKIKLLRSFVEAYSRDQLKELLEKMCIQASVILITKVGFIVVIASPHLLQQ
;
A
#
# COMPACT_ATOMS: atom_id res chain seq x y z
N MET A 1 27.26 -5.26 -4.99
CA MET A 1 26.09 -4.43 -5.16
C MET A 1 24.86 -5.11 -4.63
N GLU A 2 24.06 -4.39 -3.86
CA GLU A 2 22.89 -4.98 -3.27
C GLU A 2 21.67 -4.74 -4.13
N HIS A 3 20.83 -5.75 -4.19
CA HIS A 3 19.56 -5.66 -4.88
C HIS A 3 18.43 -5.59 -3.87
N THR A 4 17.50 -4.68 -4.11
CA THR A 4 16.31 -4.61 -3.29
C THR A 4 15.31 -5.60 -3.85
N THR A 5 15.03 -6.66 -3.09
CA THR A 5 14.10 -7.71 -3.48
C THR A 5 12.79 -7.56 -2.72
N LEU A 6 11.76 -8.27 -3.17
CA LEU A 6 10.50 -8.30 -2.46
C LEU A 6 10.67 -8.77 -1.02
N LYS A 7 11.52 -9.77 -0.82
CA LYS A 7 11.74 -10.28 0.54
C LYS A 7 12.32 -9.21 1.44
N VAL A 8 13.30 -8.47 0.94
CA VAL A 8 13.92 -7.40 1.72
C VAL A 8 12.89 -6.33 2.08
N LEU A 9 12.04 -5.96 1.13
CA LEU A 9 11.02 -4.95 1.38
C LEU A 9 9.97 -5.44 2.36
N LYS A 10 9.58 -6.72 2.29
CA LYS A 10 8.64 -7.29 3.24
C LYS A 10 9.23 -7.28 4.65
N ASP A 11 10.50 -7.62 4.77
CA ASP A 11 11.16 -7.64 6.07
C ASP A 11 11.25 -6.24 6.67
N LYS A 12 11.59 -5.26 5.86
CA LYS A 12 11.64 -3.87 6.33
C LYS A 12 10.26 -3.37 6.77
N ALA A 13 9.23 -3.80 6.06
CA ALA A 13 7.88 -3.33 6.34
C ALA A 13 7.35 -3.82 7.68
N ARG A 14 7.88 -4.92 8.21
CA ARG A 14 7.41 -5.44 9.49
C ARG A 14 7.50 -4.42 10.61
N ASP A 15 8.56 -3.63 10.60
CA ASP A 15 8.83 -2.67 11.67
C ASP A 15 8.24 -1.29 11.41
N LEU A 16 7.62 -1.10 10.25
CA LEU A 16 7.04 0.17 9.92
C LEU A 16 5.67 0.34 10.55
N GLN A 17 5.35 1.59 10.92
CA GLN A 17 4.02 1.93 11.36
C GLN A 17 3.16 2.28 10.15
N PRO A 18 1.86 1.96 10.18
CA PRO A 18 0.98 2.40 9.10
C PRO A 18 0.94 3.91 9.04
N LEU A 19 1.18 4.47 7.87
CA LEU A 19 1.16 5.90 7.66
C LEU A 19 -0.16 6.39 7.07
N VAL A 20 -0.91 5.48 6.45
CA VAL A 20 -2.19 5.81 5.85
C VAL A 20 -3.21 4.80 6.33
N ARG A 21 -4.41 5.28 6.63
CA ARG A 21 -5.53 4.42 7.04
C ARG A 21 -6.67 4.63 6.08
N VAL A 22 -7.30 3.54 5.66
CA VAL A 22 -8.41 3.58 4.72
C VAL A 22 -9.66 3.12 5.43
N GLY A 23 -10.61 4.02 5.56
CA GLY A 23 -11.84 3.75 6.26
C GLY A 23 -13.02 3.56 5.34
N LYS A 24 -14.21 3.82 5.88
CA LYS A 24 -15.49 3.58 5.25
C LYS A 24 -15.59 4.16 3.84
N ASN A 25 -15.02 5.34 3.62
CA ASN A 25 -15.14 6.02 2.34
C ASN A 25 -14.14 5.55 1.29
N GLY A 26 -13.26 4.61 1.65
CA GLY A 26 -12.33 4.01 0.70
C GLY A 26 -11.22 4.93 0.25
N PHE A 27 -10.79 4.74 -0.98
CA PHE A 27 -9.68 5.51 -1.56
C PHE A 27 -10.20 6.82 -2.14
N THR A 28 -10.56 7.75 -1.26
CA THR A 28 -11.00 9.08 -1.66
C THR A 28 -9.84 9.86 -2.27
N PRO A 29 -10.12 10.97 -2.97
CA PRO A 29 -9.04 11.83 -3.47
C PRO A 29 -8.06 12.25 -2.37
N ALA A 30 -8.56 12.55 -1.18
CA ALA A 30 -7.69 12.94 -0.06
C ALA A 30 -6.78 11.80 0.35
N VAL A 31 -7.32 10.57 0.44
CA VAL A 31 -6.52 9.40 0.78
C VAL A 31 -5.48 9.14 -0.30
N MET A 32 -5.88 9.25 -1.58
CA MET A 32 -4.95 9.04 -2.68
C MET A 32 -3.81 10.05 -2.66
N GLU A 33 -4.11 11.31 -2.36
CA GLU A 33 -3.06 12.32 -2.24
C GLU A 33 -2.11 12.01 -1.09
N GLU A 34 -2.65 11.53 0.02
CA GLU A 34 -1.80 11.16 1.15
C GLU A 34 -0.90 9.97 0.81
N ILE A 35 -1.44 8.98 0.10
CA ILE A 35 -0.65 7.84 -0.34
C ILE A 35 0.52 8.30 -1.22
N LYS A 36 0.23 9.13 -2.21
CA LYS A 36 1.27 9.63 -3.12
C LYS A 36 2.33 10.41 -2.35
N LYS A 37 1.90 11.24 -1.42
CA LYS A 37 2.81 12.05 -0.61
C LYS A 37 3.74 11.16 0.22
N GLN A 38 3.18 10.15 0.88
CA GLN A 38 3.98 9.27 1.72
C GLN A 38 4.93 8.40 0.91
N VAL A 39 4.49 7.92 -0.25
CA VAL A 39 5.36 7.11 -1.11
C VAL A 39 6.51 7.96 -1.65
N LYS A 40 6.24 9.20 -2.01
CA LYS A 40 7.28 10.10 -2.49
C LYS A 40 8.34 10.36 -1.42
N LYS A 41 7.90 10.46 -0.18
CA LYS A 41 8.79 10.77 0.95
C LYS A 41 9.52 9.54 1.47
N ASN A 42 8.82 8.43 1.61
CA ASN A 42 9.35 7.26 2.31
C ASN A 42 9.65 6.08 1.41
N HIS A 43 9.13 6.06 0.21
CA HIS A 43 9.31 5.02 -0.81
C HIS A 43 8.71 3.66 -0.45
N LEU A 44 8.65 3.29 0.81
CA LEU A 44 8.01 2.06 1.29
C LEU A 44 6.97 2.47 2.33
N VAL A 45 5.72 2.17 2.08
CA VAL A 45 4.61 2.67 2.91
C VAL A 45 3.69 1.53 3.30
N LYS A 46 3.30 1.53 4.57
CA LYS A 46 2.33 0.58 5.09
C LYS A 46 0.97 1.28 5.22
N ILE A 47 -0.07 0.61 4.72
CA ILE A 47 -1.44 1.10 4.77
C ILE A 47 -2.26 0.17 5.62
N LYS A 48 -3.05 0.72 6.53
CA LYS A 48 -3.98 -0.08 7.32
C LYS A 48 -5.39 0.09 6.76
N LEU A 49 -6.00 -1.04 6.38
CA LEU A 49 -7.39 -1.05 5.95
C LEU A 49 -8.25 -1.24 7.19
N LEU A 50 -9.14 -0.31 7.45
CA LEU A 50 -10.00 -0.41 8.61
C LEU A 50 -11.12 -1.42 8.34
N ARG A 51 -11.64 -2.01 9.41
CA ARG A 51 -12.68 -3.02 9.30
C ARG A 51 -13.88 -2.51 8.51
N SER A 52 -14.28 -1.26 8.73
CA SER A 52 -15.41 -0.67 8.02
C SER A 52 -15.22 -0.66 6.51
N PHE A 53 -13.99 -0.52 6.03
CA PHE A 53 -13.70 -0.60 4.61
C PHE A 53 -13.72 -2.05 4.13
N VAL A 54 -13.04 -2.93 4.86
CA VAL A 54 -12.90 -4.33 4.44
C VAL A 54 -14.24 -5.05 4.39
N GLU A 55 -15.12 -4.78 5.37
CA GLU A 55 -16.41 -5.46 5.44
C GLU A 55 -17.41 -5.00 4.38
N ALA A 56 -17.13 -3.86 3.74
CA ALA A 56 -18.03 -3.34 2.71
C ALA A 56 -17.86 -4.05 1.36
N TYR A 57 -16.83 -4.87 1.21
CA TYR A 57 -16.49 -5.46 -0.08
C TYR A 57 -16.14 -6.93 0.03
N SER A 58 -16.37 -7.67 -1.06
CA SER A 58 -15.91 -9.05 -1.16
C SER A 58 -14.39 -9.07 -1.35
N ARG A 59 -13.80 -10.26 -1.19
CA ARG A 59 -12.37 -10.43 -1.40
C ARG A 59 -11.94 -9.99 -2.81
N ASP A 60 -12.72 -10.37 -3.82
CA ASP A 60 -12.40 -10.01 -5.21
C ASP A 60 -12.53 -8.52 -5.44
N GLN A 61 -13.53 -7.89 -4.82
CA GLN A 61 -13.68 -6.44 -4.94
C GLN A 61 -12.53 -5.70 -4.28
N LEU A 62 -12.08 -6.17 -3.12
CA LEU A 62 -10.93 -5.57 -2.44
C LEU A 62 -9.68 -5.67 -3.29
N LYS A 63 -9.44 -6.82 -3.90
CA LYS A 63 -8.30 -7.02 -4.77
C LYS A 63 -8.32 -6.04 -5.92
N GLU A 64 -9.48 -5.88 -6.55
CA GLU A 64 -9.65 -4.96 -7.67
C GLU A 64 -9.40 -3.51 -7.23
N LEU A 65 -9.94 -3.12 -6.07
CA LEU A 65 -9.75 -1.77 -5.55
C LEU A 65 -8.28 -1.48 -5.27
N LEU A 66 -7.57 -2.46 -4.71
CA LEU A 66 -6.15 -2.30 -4.43
C LEU A 66 -5.34 -2.18 -5.72
N GLU A 67 -5.69 -2.97 -6.75
CA GLU A 67 -5.01 -2.88 -8.04
C GLU A 67 -5.21 -1.51 -8.67
N LYS A 68 -6.44 -1.00 -8.63
CA LYS A 68 -6.72 0.34 -9.16
C LYS A 68 -5.96 1.42 -8.39
N MET A 69 -5.90 1.30 -7.08
CA MET A 69 -5.16 2.24 -6.26
C MET A 69 -3.69 2.27 -6.65
N CYS A 70 -3.10 1.09 -6.83
CA CYS A 70 -1.69 1.00 -7.20
C CYS A 70 -1.42 1.64 -8.56
N ILE A 71 -2.32 1.45 -9.51
CA ILE A 71 -2.18 2.06 -10.82
C ILE A 71 -2.28 3.58 -10.72
N GLN A 72 -3.28 4.08 -9.99
CA GLN A 72 -3.48 5.52 -9.85
C GLN A 72 -2.33 6.21 -9.12
N ALA A 73 -1.78 5.55 -8.13
CA ALA A 73 -0.68 6.12 -7.35
C ALA A 73 0.69 5.81 -7.95
N SER A 74 0.74 5.01 -8.99
CA SER A 74 2.00 4.58 -9.64
C SER A 74 2.92 3.90 -8.63
N VAL A 75 2.35 2.96 -7.88
CA VAL A 75 3.10 2.21 -6.86
C VAL A 75 2.98 0.73 -7.12
N ILE A 76 3.81 -0.05 -6.46
CA ILE A 76 3.82 -1.50 -6.54
C ILE A 76 3.27 -2.07 -5.25
N LEU A 77 2.37 -3.04 -5.36
CA LEU A 77 1.87 -3.76 -4.20
C LEU A 77 2.91 -4.80 -3.79
N ILE A 78 3.45 -4.65 -2.58
CA ILE A 78 4.46 -5.56 -2.08
C ILE A 78 3.81 -6.77 -1.41
N THR A 79 2.87 -6.53 -0.50
CA THR A 79 2.19 -7.62 0.17
C THR A 79 0.88 -7.11 0.79
N LYS A 80 -0.03 -8.05 1.00
CA LYS A 80 -1.27 -7.79 1.75
C LYS A 80 -1.45 -8.95 2.71
N VAL A 81 -1.48 -8.65 4.00
CA VAL A 81 -1.71 -9.65 5.05
C VAL A 81 -2.80 -9.11 5.96
N GLY A 82 -3.94 -9.79 5.96
CA GLY A 82 -5.07 -9.32 6.74
C GLY A 82 -5.51 -7.92 6.31
N PHE A 83 -5.47 -7.00 7.26
CA PHE A 83 -5.88 -5.61 7.03
C PHE A 83 -4.70 -4.69 6.71
N ILE A 84 -3.51 -5.26 6.52
CA ILE A 84 -2.31 -4.46 6.27
C ILE A 84 -1.87 -4.64 4.83
N VAL A 85 -1.61 -3.53 4.16
CA VAL A 85 -1.12 -3.48 2.79
C VAL A 85 0.20 -2.73 2.78
N VAL A 86 1.18 -3.28 2.07
CA VAL A 86 2.48 -2.62 1.91
C VAL A 86 2.66 -2.29 0.44
N ILE A 87 2.97 -1.03 0.17
CA ILE A 87 3.23 -0.56 -1.19
C ILE A 87 4.60 0.09 -1.25
N ALA A 88 5.16 0.18 -2.44
CA ALA A 88 6.48 0.75 -2.62
C ALA A 88 6.54 1.55 -3.91
N SER A 89 7.46 2.51 -3.91
CA SER A 89 7.82 3.20 -5.14
C SER A 89 8.45 2.21 -6.10
N PRO A 90 8.13 2.28 -7.40
CA PRO A 90 8.77 1.39 -8.38
C PRO A 90 10.29 1.47 -8.36
N HIS A 91 10.84 2.61 -7.97
CA HIS A 91 12.30 2.81 -7.93
C HIS A 91 13.00 1.86 -6.98
N LEU A 92 12.30 1.40 -5.94
CA LEU A 92 12.91 0.49 -4.97
C LEU A 92 13.23 -0.88 -5.55
N LEU A 93 12.51 -1.28 -6.60
CA LEU A 93 12.71 -2.58 -7.22
C LEU A 93 13.53 -2.50 -8.51
N GLN A 94 13.87 -1.30 -8.95
CA GLN A 94 14.68 -1.11 -10.14
C GLN A 94 16.15 -1.06 -9.75
N GLN A 95 16.92 -1.93 -10.35
CA GLN A 95 18.35 -1.99 -10.10
C GLN A 95 19.12 -2.18 -11.38
#